data_24df26d255dce3949453cd69d3ac72f6
#
_entry.id   24df26d255dce3949453cd69d3ac72f6
#
_cell.length_a   1.000
_cell.length_b   1.000
_cell.length_c   1.000
_cell.angle_alpha   90.00
_cell.angle_beta   90.00
_cell.angle_gamma   90.00
#
_symmetry.space_group_name_H-M   'P 1'
#
loop_
_entity.id
_entity.type
_entity.pdbx_description
1 polymer ?
#
loop_
_entity_poly.entity_id
_entity_poly.type
_entity_poly.pdbx_seq_one_letter_code
_entity_poly.pdbx_strand_id
1 'polypeptide(L)'
;MIQRSLLLISLLCFLVSAVSADDHGQEVKVVDPYIELHTGPGAAYPIFYVIERGEWISISKRKTEWFKVHSPNQPAGWVHRSQLERTLNAQGEKVKLADIDLDDYQQRKWEMGMLYGQFEGAPSLGLALGYVFNEQLSAELSYTEALGNYSSNMIVNANVLSYGDDIWKLKPFFTLGIGWLKTEPRTTLVQANDRDDFTSHVGVGLHTHLDKQFLFRLEYKNYVVFSSDDNNEDPEEWKAGFIVFFK
;
A
#
# COMPACT_ATOMS: atom_id res chain seq x y z
N MET A 1 -2.89 -28.82 2.35
CA MET A 1 -2.18 -27.54 2.50
C MET A 1 -2.60 -26.49 1.47
N ILE A 2 -2.58 -26.78 0.18
CA ILE A 2 -2.97 -25.83 -0.90
C ILE A 2 -4.39 -25.22 -0.70
N GLN A 3 -5.31 -25.99 -0.13
CA GLN A 3 -6.71 -25.55 0.07
C GLN A 3 -6.89 -24.49 1.18
N ARG A 4 -6.00 -24.44 2.18
CA ARG A 4 -6.02 -23.41 3.25
C ARG A 4 -5.41 -22.10 2.79
N SER A 5 -4.37 -22.14 1.96
CA SER A 5 -3.76 -20.94 1.36
C SER A 5 -4.70 -20.25 0.36
N LEU A 6 -5.48 -21.02 -0.41
CA LEU A 6 -6.51 -20.51 -1.32
C LEU A 6 -7.66 -19.79 -0.56
N LEU A 7 -8.02 -20.26 0.64
CA LEU A 7 -9.04 -19.63 1.49
C LEU A 7 -8.57 -18.28 2.05
N LEU A 8 -7.30 -18.16 2.43
CA LEU A 8 -6.74 -16.88 2.90
C LEU A 8 -6.62 -15.85 1.77
N ILE A 9 -6.24 -16.27 0.57
CA ILE A 9 -6.18 -15.39 -0.61
C ILE A 9 -7.60 -14.95 -1.01
N SER A 10 -8.60 -15.84 -0.95
CA SER A 10 -10.00 -15.54 -1.20
C SER A 10 -10.57 -14.54 -0.18
N LEU A 11 -10.21 -14.64 1.09
CA LEU A 11 -10.65 -13.73 2.14
C LEU A 11 -10.03 -12.33 1.98
N LEU A 12 -8.79 -12.27 1.53
CA LEU A 12 -8.10 -11.00 1.26
C LEU A 12 -8.72 -10.25 0.07
N CYS A 13 -9.16 -10.96 -0.97
CA CYS A 13 -9.88 -10.38 -2.12
C CYS A 13 -11.25 -9.80 -1.75
N PHE A 14 -11.92 -10.32 -0.71
CA PHE A 14 -13.22 -9.81 -0.26
C PHE A 14 -13.13 -8.51 0.55
N LEU A 15 -12.00 -8.24 1.20
CA LEU A 15 -11.80 -7.03 2.00
C LEU A 15 -11.52 -5.78 1.15
N VAL A 16 -11.15 -5.93 -0.12
CA VAL A 16 -10.86 -4.80 -1.03
C VAL A 16 -12.14 -4.17 -1.62
N SER A 17 -13.30 -4.81 -1.46
CA SER A 17 -14.54 -4.41 -2.16
C SER A 17 -15.40 -3.34 -1.44
N ALA A 18 -14.96 -2.74 -0.34
CA ALA A 18 -15.83 -1.91 0.51
C ALA A 18 -15.32 -0.49 0.80
N VAL A 19 -14.54 0.11 -0.10
CA VAL A 19 -14.31 1.56 -0.03
C VAL A 19 -14.98 2.22 -1.23
N SER A 20 -16.29 2.33 -1.16
CA SER A 20 -17.02 3.33 -1.96
C SER A 20 -16.86 4.66 -1.22
N ALA A 21 -15.88 5.46 -1.63
CA ALA A 21 -15.86 6.88 -1.29
C ALA A 21 -17.12 7.50 -1.95
N ASP A 22 -18.00 8.02 -1.13
CA ASP A 22 -19.14 8.83 -1.53
C ASP A 22 -18.57 10.14 -2.08
N ASP A 23 -18.41 10.18 -3.40
CA ASP A 23 -17.86 11.31 -4.13
C ASP A 23 -19.00 12.34 -4.30
N HIS A 24 -19.11 13.25 -3.33
CA HIS A 24 -19.92 14.44 -3.50
C HIS A 24 -19.30 15.28 -4.62
N GLY A 25 -19.89 15.16 -5.82
CA GLY A 25 -19.38 15.77 -7.04
C GLY A 25 -19.09 17.26 -6.84
N GLN A 26 -17.82 17.64 -6.86
CA GLN A 26 -17.39 19.03 -6.77
C GLN A 26 -17.84 19.76 -8.03
N GLU A 27 -18.70 20.78 -7.88
CA GLU A 27 -19.10 21.63 -9.00
C GLU A 27 -18.04 22.69 -9.27
N VAL A 28 -17.66 22.80 -10.54
CA VAL A 28 -16.65 23.74 -11.00
C VAL A 28 -17.09 24.42 -12.28
N LYS A 29 -16.64 25.67 -12.48
CA LYS A 29 -16.96 26.49 -13.64
C LYS A 29 -15.78 26.53 -14.61
N VAL A 30 -16.01 26.25 -15.87
CA VAL A 30 -15.00 26.30 -16.93
C VAL A 30 -14.60 27.76 -17.19
N VAL A 31 -13.31 28.07 -17.04
CA VAL A 31 -12.75 29.42 -17.27
C VAL A 31 -11.93 29.49 -18.56
N ASP A 32 -11.30 28.41 -18.94
CA ASP A 32 -10.63 28.28 -20.23
C ASP A 32 -11.62 28.46 -21.39
N PRO A 33 -11.19 28.76 -22.58
CA PRO A 33 -12.06 28.85 -23.76
C PRO A 33 -12.91 27.61 -23.94
N TYR A 34 -12.33 26.45 -23.70
CA TYR A 34 -13.01 25.15 -23.69
C TYR A 34 -12.17 24.12 -22.93
N ILE A 35 -12.80 23.02 -22.54
CA ILE A 35 -12.17 21.81 -22.07
C ILE A 35 -12.59 20.60 -22.92
N GLU A 36 -11.70 19.66 -23.12
CA GLU A 36 -11.89 18.51 -24.01
C GLU A 36 -12.37 17.29 -23.24
N LEU A 37 -13.48 16.68 -23.69
CA LEU A 37 -13.99 15.43 -23.14
C LEU A 37 -13.53 14.25 -23.98
N HIS A 38 -12.78 13.35 -23.34
CA HIS A 38 -12.36 12.09 -23.89
C HIS A 38 -13.34 10.97 -23.54
N THR A 39 -13.41 9.95 -24.40
CA THR A 39 -14.25 8.75 -24.15
C THR A 39 -13.73 7.86 -23.01
N GLY A 40 -12.45 8.01 -22.64
CA GLY A 40 -11.79 7.24 -21.59
C GLY A 40 -10.65 8.00 -20.90
N PRO A 41 -10.13 7.45 -19.79
CA PRO A 41 -9.12 8.09 -18.96
C PRO A 41 -7.71 7.89 -19.54
N GLY A 42 -7.37 8.62 -20.58
CA GLY A 42 -6.05 8.58 -21.21
C GLY A 42 -5.99 9.40 -22.51
N ALA A 43 -4.82 9.91 -22.84
CA ALA A 43 -4.60 10.74 -24.05
C ALA A 43 -4.85 9.99 -25.37
N ALA A 44 -4.79 8.67 -25.36
CA ALA A 44 -5.08 7.84 -26.53
C ALA A 44 -6.58 7.68 -26.85
N TYR A 45 -7.46 8.04 -25.90
CA TYR A 45 -8.90 8.00 -26.13
C TYR A 45 -9.35 9.22 -26.93
N PRO A 46 -10.24 9.04 -27.94
CA PRO A 46 -10.67 10.14 -28.77
C PRO A 46 -11.46 11.19 -27.98
N ILE A 47 -11.27 12.46 -28.37
CA ILE A 47 -12.10 13.58 -27.94
C ILE A 47 -13.42 13.45 -28.68
N PHE A 48 -14.53 13.46 -27.95
CA PHE A 48 -15.85 13.33 -28.55
C PHE A 48 -16.71 14.58 -28.34
N TYR A 49 -16.33 15.41 -27.39
CA TYR A 49 -17.04 16.64 -27.07
C TYR A 49 -16.10 17.70 -26.48
N VAL A 50 -16.51 18.97 -26.51
CA VAL A 50 -15.87 20.09 -25.83
C VAL A 50 -16.92 20.85 -25.01
N ILE A 51 -16.55 21.25 -23.79
CA ILE A 51 -17.36 22.08 -22.90
C ILE A 51 -16.82 23.50 -22.98
N GLU A 52 -17.71 24.46 -23.24
CA GLU A 52 -17.32 25.85 -23.47
C GLU A 52 -17.12 26.62 -22.15
N ARG A 53 -16.47 27.76 -22.25
CA ARG A 53 -16.28 28.70 -21.15
C ARG A 53 -17.62 29.09 -20.52
N GLY A 54 -17.64 29.08 -19.18
CA GLY A 54 -18.79 29.53 -18.40
C GLY A 54 -19.77 28.44 -18.04
N GLU A 55 -19.63 27.22 -18.61
CA GLU A 55 -20.46 26.09 -18.24
C GLU A 55 -20.04 25.52 -16.87
N TRP A 56 -21.02 24.98 -16.15
CA TRP A 56 -20.80 24.26 -14.91
C TRP A 56 -20.69 22.76 -15.16
N ILE A 57 -19.74 22.14 -14.50
CA ILE A 57 -19.51 20.70 -14.54
C ILE A 57 -19.35 20.15 -13.14
N SER A 58 -19.81 18.92 -12.92
CA SER A 58 -19.58 18.18 -11.68
C SER A 58 -18.51 17.11 -11.88
N ILE A 59 -17.54 17.06 -10.98
CA ILE A 59 -16.48 16.04 -10.99
C ILE A 59 -17.00 14.85 -10.20
N SER A 60 -17.13 13.68 -10.84
CA SER A 60 -17.75 12.50 -10.24
C SER A 60 -16.77 11.36 -9.93
N LYS A 61 -15.64 11.27 -10.62
CA LYS A 61 -14.68 10.17 -10.45
C LYS A 61 -13.30 10.57 -10.92
N ARG A 62 -12.27 10.09 -10.22
CA ARG A 62 -10.87 10.24 -10.63
C ARG A 62 -10.26 8.90 -11.04
N LYS A 63 -9.43 8.92 -12.08
CA LYS A 63 -8.56 7.82 -12.46
C LYS A 63 -7.21 8.36 -12.91
N THR A 64 -6.19 8.24 -12.09
CA THR A 64 -4.86 8.83 -12.29
C THR A 64 -4.94 10.36 -12.48
N GLU A 65 -4.52 10.87 -13.63
CA GLU A 65 -4.56 12.29 -14.03
C GLU A 65 -5.84 12.66 -14.80
N TRP A 66 -6.85 11.75 -14.84
CA TRP A 66 -8.09 11.93 -15.57
C TRP A 66 -9.27 11.98 -14.62
N PHE A 67 -10.15 12.92 -14.84
CA PHE A 67 -11.37 13.13 -14.05
C PHE A 67 -12.60 12.92 -14.91
N LYS A 68 -13.51 12.11 -14.43
CA LYS A 68 -14.81 11.94 -15.07
C LYS A 68 -15.70 13.10 -14.65
N VAL A 69 -16.17 13.86 -15.62
CA VAL A 69 -17.03 15.03 -15.41
C VAL A 69 -18.37 14.84 -16.07
N HIS A 70 -19.37 15.48 -15.48
CA HIS A 70 -20.73 15.58 -15.99
C HIS A 70 -21.08 17.04 -16.16
N SER A 71 -21.68 17.38 -17.28
CA SER A 71 -22.40 18.62 -17.49
C SER A 71 -23.91 18.33 -17.55
N PRO A 72 -24.81 19.22 -17.10
CA PRO A 72 -26.25 18.97 -17.07
C PRO A 72 -26.87 18.60 -18.43
N ASN A 73 -26.28 19.06 -19.52
CA ASN A 73 -26.80 18.87 -20.86
C ASN A 73 -25.92 17.98 -21.78
N GLN A 74 -24.88 17.35 -21.24
CA GLN A 74 -23.87 16.68 -22.06
C GLN A 74 -23.57 15.27 -21.52
N PRO A 75 -23.15 14.34 -22.38
CA PRO A 75 -22.71 13.03 -21.92
C PRO A 75 -21.44 13.13 -21.05
N ALA A 76 -21.36 12.26 -20.04
CA ALA A 76 -20.19 12.18 -19.19
C ALA A 76 -18.93 11.84 -19.97
N GLY A 77 -17.85 12.55 -19.70
CA GLY A 77 -16.55 12.33 -20.34
C GLY A 77 -15.40 12.46 -19.38
N TRP A 78 -14.19 12.20 -19.88
CA TRP A 78 -12.96 12.29 -19.11
C TRP A 78 -12.17 13.52 -19.54
N VAL A 79 -11.73 14.31 -18.56
CA VAL A 79 -10.94 15.53 -18.74
C VAL A 79 -9.59 15.34 -18.06
N HIS A 80 -8.53 15.79 -18.69
CA HIS A 80 -7.20 15.77 -18.10
C HIS A 80 -7.09 16.83 -16.99
N ARG A 81 -6.39 16.47 -15.93
CA ARG A 81 -6.16 17.29 -14.74
C ARG A 81 -5.74 18.73 -15.06
N SER A 82 -4.76 18.90 -15.97
CA SER A 82 -4.22 20.21 -16.32
C SER A 82 -5.27 21.20 -16.86
N GLN A 83 -6.39 20.73 -17.39
CA GLN A 83 -7.49 21.56 -17.84
C GLN A 83 -8.42 21.93 -16.68
N LEU A 84 -8.62 21.00 -15.72
CA LEU A 84 -9.46 21.25 -14.54
C LEU A 84 -8.80 22.17 -13.50
N GLU A 85 -7.50 22.12 -13.33
CA GLU A 85 -6.74 23.01 -12.42
C GLU A 85 -6.91 24.50 -12.74
N ARG A 86 -7.32 24.82 -13.96
CA ARG A 86 -7.59 26.18 -14.43
C ARG A 86 -9.05 26.60 -14.25
N THR A 87 -9.91 25.69 -13.80
CA THR A 87 -11.34 26.00 -13.51
C THR A 87 -11.50 26.67 -12.14
N LEU A 88 -12.66 27.27 -11.90
CA LEU A 88 -12.99 27.93 -10.63
C LEU A 88 -14.12 27.19 -9.90
N ASN A 89 -14.06 27.17 -8.57
CA ASN A 89 -15.16 26.71 -7.73
C ASN A 89 -16.30 27.76 -7.68
N ALA A 90 -17.38 27.44 -6.98
CA ALA A 90 -18.52 28.35 -6.81
C ALA A 90 -18.15 29.67 -6.11
N GLN A 91 -17.04 29.70 -5.36
CA GLN A 91 -16.51 30.87 -4.66
C GLN A 91 -15.60 31.72 -5.55
N GLY A 92 -15.31 31.30 -6.77
CA GLY A 92 -14.39 31.96 -7.70
C GLY A 92 -12.91 31.74 -7.42
N GLU A 93 -12.58 30.75 -6.61
CA GLU A 93 -11.20 30.33 -6.33
C GLU A 93 -10.79 29.20 -7.27
N LYS A 94 -9.50 29.08 -7.55
CA LYS A 94 -8.95 27.95 -8.31
C LYS A 94 -9.29 26.64 -7.62
N VAL A 95 -9.77 25.67 -8.40
CA VAL A 95 -10.08 24.35 -7.90
C VAL A 95 -8.81 23.67 -7.43
N LYS A 96 -8.73 23.37 -6.16
CA LYS A 96 -7.74 22.42 -5.62
C LYS A 96 -8.29 21.02 -5.87
N LEU A 97 -7.87 20.41 -6.95
CA LEU A 97 -8.10 18.98 -7.15
C LEU A 97 -7.31 18.24 -6.08
N ALA A 98 -7.98 17.37 -5.33
CA ALA A 98 -7.31 16.58 -4.31
C ALA A 98 -6.15 15.80 -4.97
N ASP A 99 -4.95 16.20 -4.68
CA ASP A 99 -3.76 15.43 -4.95
C ASP A 99 -3.59 14.43 -3.81
N ILE A 100 -3.20 13.21 -4.16
CA ILE A 100 -2.52 12.37 -3.21
C ILE A 100 -1.08 12.91 -3.22
N ASP A 101 -0.86 13.92 -2.43
CA ASP A 101 0.40 14.64 -2.32
C ASP A 101 1.10 14.24 -1.02
N LEU A 102 2.25 14.82 -0.74
CA LEU A 102 2.99 14.63 0.52
C LEU A 102 2.09 14.84 1.76
N ASP A 103 1.10 15.74 1.67
CA ASP A 103 0.12 15.96 2.73
C ASP A 103 -0.73 14.70 3.01
N ASP A 104 -1.07 13.92 2.00
CA ASP A 104 -1.81 12.67 2.15
C ASP A 104 -0.93 11.57 2.75
N TYR A 105 0.36 11.56 2.43
CA TYR A 105 1.34 10.70 3.05
C TYR A 105 1.48 11.00 4.55
N GLN A 106 1.48 12.26 4.94
CA GLN A 106 1.56 12.67 6.35
C GLN A 106 0.26 12.34 7.14
N GLN A 107 -0.89 12.35 6.47
CA GLN A 107 -2.20 12.05 7.08
C GLN A 107 -2.61 10.59 6.98
N ARG A 108 -1.76 9.72 6.42
CA ARG A 108 -2.05 8.30 6.28
C ARG A 108 -2.24 7.64 7.63
N LYS A 109 -3.20 6.73 7.71
CA LYS A 109 -3.47 5.94 8.92
C LYS A 109 -3.20 4.46 8.74
N TRP A 110 -3.48 3.94 7.56
CA TRP A 110 -3.34 2.52 7.26
C TRP A 110 -2.31 2.29 6.17
N GLU A 111 -1.52 1.27 6.35
CA GLU A 111 -0.55 0.79 5.37
C GLU A 111 -0.77 -0.70 5.13
N MET A 112 -0.72 -1.11 3.88
CA MET A 112 -0.77 -2.53 3.50
C MET A 112 0.37 -2.81 2.55
N GLY A 113 1.12 -3.87 2.79
CA GLY A 113 2.30 -4.19 2.01
C GLY A 113 2.42 -5.64 1.61
N MET A 114 3.11 -5.83 0.50
CA MET A 114 3.61 -7.14 0.07
C MET A 114 5.12 -7.02 -0.16
N LEU A 115 5.87 -7.88 0.51
CA LEU A 115 7.32 -7.88 0.49
C LEU A 115 7.80 -9.28 0.11
N TYR A 116 8.83 -9.32 -0.72
CA TYR A 116 9.53 -10.53 -1.10
C TYR A 116 10.99 -10.47 -0.64
N GLY A 117 11.54 -11.59 -0.22
CA GLY A 117 12.93 -11.65 0.23
C GLY A 117 13.38 -13.05 0.60
N GLN A 118 14.18 -13.12 1.66
CA GLN A 118 14.72 -14.37 2.16
C GLN A 118 14.68 -14.38 3.68
N PHE A 119 14.35 -15.55 4.23
CA PHE A 119 14.45 -15.90 5.64
C PHE A 119 15.39 -17.07 5.74
N GLU A 120 16.55 -16.91 6.39
CA GLU A 120 17.61 -17.93 6.47
C GLU A 120 18.00 -18.54 5.09
N GLY A 121 18.10 -17.69 4.07
CA GLY A 121 18.41 -18.14 2.71
C GLY A 121 17.25 -18.79 1.96
N ALA A 122 16.13 -19.10 2.61
CA ALA A 122 14.91 -19.58 1.95
C ALA A 122 14.10 -18.40 1.38
N PRO A 123 13.62 -18.50 0.13
CA PRO A 123 12.76 -17.47 -0.43
C PRO A 123 11.50 -17.27 0.42
N SER A 124 11.16 -16.03 0.70
CA SER A 124 10.05 -15.67 1.56
C SER A 124 9.12 -14.63 0.91
N LEU A 125 7.81 -14.76 1.19
CA LEU A 125 6.78 -13.80 0.83
C LEU A 125 6.11 -13.31 2.10
N GLY A 126 6.07 -11.99 2.28
CA GLY A 126 5.46 -11.34 3.43
C GLY A 126 4.30 -10.45 3.06
N LEU A 127 3.30 -10.43 3.93
CA LEU A 127 2.21 -9.45 3.94
C LEU A 127 2.33 -8.62 5.22
N ALA A 128 2.10 -7.33 5.11
CA ALA A 128 2.14 -6.40 6.22
C ALA A 128 0.87 -5.56 6.28
N LEU A 129 0.34 -5.32 7.47
CA LEU A 129 -0.76 -4.42 7.75
C LEU A 129 -0.34 -3.49 8.89
N GLY A 130 -0.18 -2.22 8.58
CA GLY A 130 0.29 -1.19 9.50
C GLY A 130 -0.78 -0.17 9.86
N TYR A 131 -0.68 0.35 11.08
CA TYR A 131 -1.42 1.52 11.53
C TYR A 131 -0.44 2.60 11.98
N VAL A 132 -0.55 3.79 11.41
CA VAL A 132 0.34 4.93 11.63
C VAL A 132 -0.28 5.81 12.71
N PHE A 133 0.40 5.95 13.84
CA PHE A 133 -0.02 6.83 14.93
C PHE A 133 0.35 8.28 14.67
N ASN A 134 1.58 8.48 14.18
CA ASN A 134 2.13 9.76 13.77
C ASN A 134 3.28 9.55 12.76
N GLU A 135 3.91 10.62 12.31
CA GLU A 135 4.99 10.58 11.32
C GLU A 135 6.21 9.74 11.73
N GLN A 136 6.39 9.52 13.03
CA GLN A 136 7.56 8.86 13.60
C GLN A 136 7.25 7.45 14.15
N LEU A 137 5.98 7.07 14.31
CA LEU A 137 5.61 5.84 14.98
C LEU A 137 4.45 5.13 14.29
N SER A 138 4.63 3.84 14.04
CA SER A 138 3.55 2.95 13.58
C SER A 138 3.60 1.60 14.27
N ALA A 139 2.46 0.91 14.30
CA ALA A 139 2.37 -0.50 14.64
C ALA A 139 2.04 -1.31 13.39
N GLU A 140 2.55 -2.51 13.31
CA GLU A 140 2.37 -3.38 12.15
C GLU A 140 2.15 -4.83 12.59
N LEU A 141 1.22 -5.50 11.92
CA LEU A 141 1.11 -6.95 11.92
C LEU A 141 1.68 -7.47 10.61
N SER A 142 2.57 -8.44 10.67
CA SER A 142 3.12 -9.07 9.47
C SER A 142 2.98 -10.58 9.50
N TYR A 143 2.69 -11.14 8.33
CA TYR A 143 2.68 -12.57 8.05
C TYR A 143 3.74 -12.87 7.00
N THR A 144 4.59 -13.84 7.23
CA THR A 144 5.62 -14.26 6.29
C THR A 144 5.57 -15.78 6.13
N GLU A 145 5.62 -16.22 4.89
CA GLU A 145 5.81 -17.62 4.53
C GLU A 145 7.15 -17.78 3.80
N ALA A 146 8.03 -18.62 4.35
CA ALA A 146 9.31 -18.94 3.75
C ALA A 146 9.35 -20.43 3.36
N LEU A 147 9.65 -20.69 2.09
CA LEU A 147 9.61 -22.01 1.49
C LEU A 147 11.03 -22.50 1.20
N GLY A 148 11.66 -23.11 2.20
CA GLY A 148 12.96 -23.76 2.04
C GLY A 148 12.87 -25.17 1.44
N ASN A 149 14.02 -25.68 1.03
CA ASN A 149 14.11 -27.04 0.48
C ASN A 149 13.86 -28.13 1.53
N TYR A 150 14.19 -27.85 2.79
CA TYR A 150 14.15 -28.80 3.90
C TYR A 150 13.07 -28.49 4.93
N SER A 151 12.56 -27.27 4.96
CA SER A 151 11.51 -26.84 5.88
C SER A 151 10.65 -25.74 5.25
N SER A 152 9.42 -25.59 5.74
CA SER A 152 8.58 -24.43 5.52
C SER A 152 8.43 -23.70 6.83
N ASN A 153 8.64 -22.39 6.80
CA ASN A 153 8.50 -21.53 7.96
C ASN A 153 7.32 -20.57 7.76
N MET A 154 6.47 -20.48 8.76
CA MET A 154 5.38 -19.51 8.83
C MET A 154 5.63 -18.61 10.04
N ILE A 155 5.67 -17.31 9.82
CA ILE A 155 6.00 -16.32 10.83
C ILE A 155 4.88 -15.30 10.91
N VAL A 156 4.40 -15.06 12.13
CA VAL A 156 3.44 -13.97 12.43
C VAL A 156 4.09 -13.03 13.43
N ASN A 157 4.22 -11.77 13.09
CA ASN A 157 4.85 -10.78 13.96
C ASN A 157 3.92 -9.60 14.26
N ALA A 158 4.05 -9.09 15.48
CA ALA A 158 3.56 -7.78 15.87
C ALA A 158 4.77 -6.85 16.06
N ASN A 159 4.80 -5.77 15.30
CA ASN A 159 5.95 -4.86 15.18
C ASN A 159 5.57 -3.45 15.63
N VAL A 160 6.54 -2.76 16.18
CA VAL A 160 6.53 -1.29 16.33
C VAL A 160 7.66 -0.75 15.45
N LEU A 161 7.32 0.22 14.60
CA LEU A 161 8.26 0.88 13.71
C LEU A 161 8.44 2.34 14.16
N SER A 162 9.70 2.73 14.30
CA SER A 162 10.09 4.11 14.57
C SER A 162 10.84 4.69 13.37
N TYR A 163 10.31 5.76 12.81
CA TYR A 163 10.86 6.41 11.62
C TYR A 163 11.75 7.59 12.02
N GLY A 164 12.92 7.66 11.40
CA GLY A 164 13.83 8.80 11.47
C GLY A 164 13.43 9.94 10.52
N ASP A 165 14.26 10.97 10.51
CA ASP A 165 14.12 12.09 9.59
C ASP A 165 14.46 11.68 8.16
N ASP A 166 13.85 12.37 7.20
CA ASP A 166 14.08 12.11 5.78
C ASP A 166 15.52 12.49 5.39
N ILE A 167 16.25 11.50 4.88
CA ILE A 167 17.56 11.70 4.27
C ILE A 167 17.39 11.66 2.75
N TRP A 168 17.30 12.85 2.12
CA TRP A 168 16.88 13.04 0.72
C TRP A 168 15.42 12.59 0.52
N LYS A 169 15.19 11.46 -0.19
CA LYS A 169 13.87 10.84 -0.38
C LYS A 169 13.73 9.52 0.35
N LEU A 170 14.70 9.18 1.17
CA LEU A 170 14.76 7.94 1.93
C LEU A 170 14.43 8.24 3.38
N LYS A 171 13.48 7.52 3.93
CA LYS A 171 13.11 7.58 5.35
C LYS A 171 13.60 6.32 6.04
N PRO A 172 14.66 6.38 6.85
CA PRO A 172 15.12 5.24 7.62
C PRO A 172 14.11 4.91 8.72
N PHE A 173 14.01 3.65 9.07
CA PHE A 173 13.23 3.22 10.21
C PHE A 173 13.94 2.09 10.98
N PHE A 174 13.61 2.02 12.25
CA PHE A 174 13.95 0.93 13.16
C PHE A 174 12.68 0.16 13.47
N THR A 175 12.77 -1.16 13.57
CA THR A 175 11.66 -2.04 13.98
C THR A 175 12.06 -2.89 15.16
N LEU A 176 11.12 -3.04 16.08
CA LEU A 176 11.17 -3.97 17.19
C LEU A 176 9.87 -4.75 17.22
N GLY A 177 9.95 -6.06 17.42
CA GLY A 177 8.73 -6.86 17.44
C GLY A 177 8.89 -8.19 18.16
N ILE A 178 7.74 -8.80 18.32
CA ILE A 178 7.58 -10.15 18.87
C ILE A 178 6.74 -10.97 17.89
N GLY A 179 6.93 -12.26 17.88
CA GLY A 179 6.22 -13.10 16.94
C GLY A 179 6.15 -14.56 17.30
N TRP A 180 5.54 -15.28 16.39
CA TRP A 180 5.38 -16.72 16.43
C TRP A 180 5.94 -17.32 15.16
N LEU A 181 6.87 -18.25 15.31
CA LEU A 181 7.50 -19.00 14.23
C LEU A 181 7.02 -20.45 14.28
N LYS A 182 6.34 -20.89 13.24
CA LYS A 182 6.01 -22.29 13.03
C LYS A 182 6.92 -22.87 11.96
N THR A 183 7.68 -23.90 12.29
CA THR A 183 8.55 -24.63 11.37
C THR A 183 7.99 -26.02 11.09
N GLU A 184 7.72 -26.32 9.83
CA GLU A 184 7.29 -27.62 9.34
C GLU A 184 8.45 -28.29 8.57
N PRO A 185 9.16 -29.25 9.17
CA PRO A 185 10.23 -29.99 8.49
C PRO A 185 9.70 -30.87 7.36
N ARG A 186 10.38 -30.88 6.22
CA ARG A 186 10.01 -31.68 5.03
C ARG A 186 10.86 -32.92 4.88
N THR A 187 11.30 -33.56 5.99
CA THR A 187 12.11 -34.74 5.94
C THR A 187 11.29 -36.01 5.85
N THR A 188 11.67 -36.93 4.95
CA THR A 188 10.98 -38.21 4.72
C THR A 188 11.53 -39.37 5.54
N LEU A 189 12.66 -39.19 6.24
CA LEU A 189 13.40 -40.29 6.87
C LEU A 189 13.27 -40.37 8.40
N VAL A 190 12.83 -39.31 9.05
CA VAL A 190 12.60 -39.30 10.50
C VAL A 190 11.28 -38.54 10.74
N GLN A 191 10.48 -39.01 11.69
CA GLN A 191 9.25 -38.33 12.11
C GLN A 191 9.63 -37.02 12.83
N ALA A 192 9.82 -35.96 12.04
CA ALA A 192 10.07 -34.65 12.58
C ALA A 192 8.73 -34.02 13.00
N ASN A 193 8.65 -33.57 14.23
CA ASN A 193 7.48 -32.87 14.75
C ASN A 193 7.52 -31.42 14.31
N ASP A 194 6.34 -30.84 14.06
CA ASP A 194 6.19 -29.40 13.89
C ASP A 194 6.71 -28.68 15.15
N ARG A 195 7.41 -27.58 14.95
CA ARG A 195 7.90 -26.73 16.03
C ARG A 195 7.14 -25.41 16.00
N ASP A 196 6.69 -24.99 17.16
CA ASP A 196 6.05 -23.70 17.40
C ASP A 196 6.89 -22.95 18.46
N ASP A 197 7.60 -21.92 18.04
CA ASP A 197 8.49 -21.16 18.89
C ASP A 197 8.06 -19.69 18.97
N PHE A 198 8.22 -19.09 20.14
CA PHE A 198 8.07 -17.66 20.31
C PHE A 198 9.34 -16.93 19.86
N THR A 199 9.18 -15.78 19.20
CA THR A 199 10.32 -15.01 18.68
C THR A 199 10.26 -13.56 19.11
N SER A 200 11.42 -12.94 19.23
CA SER A 200 11.55 -11.49 19.22
C SER A 200 12.53 -11.09 18.11
N HIS A 201 12.41 -9.88 17.62
CA HIS A 201 13.32 -9.40 16.59
C HIS A 201 13.56 -7.91 16.70
N VAL A 202 14.69 -7.52 16.18
CA VAL A 202 15.06 -6.13 15.92
C VAL A 202 15.41 -5.99 14.44
N GLY A 203 15.17 -4.83 13.88
CA GLY A 203 15.49 -4.63 12.47
C GLY A 203 15.62 -3.17 12.11
N VAL A 204 16.12 -2.97 10.90
CA VAL A 204 16.29 -1.66 10.28
C VAL A 204 15.76 -1.70 8.86
N GLY A 205 15.34 -0.56 8.36
CA GLY A 205 14.90 -0.49 6.98
C GLY A 205 14.87 0.92 6.44
N LEU A 206 14.50 0.99 5.18
CA LEU A 206 14.36 2.23 4.43
C LEU A 206 13.00 2.25 3.74
N HIS A 207 12.32 3.38 3.86
CA HIS A 207 11.14 3.73 3.09
C HIS A 207 11.46 4.78 2.05
N THR A 208 10.88 4.68 0.87
CA THR A 208 10.89 5.77 -0.10
C THR A 208 9.52 5.91 -0.76
N HIS A 209 9.05 7.14 -0.87
CA HIS A 209 7.82 7.45 -1.58
C HIS A 209 8.10 7.42 -3.09
N LEU A 210 7.36 6.58 -3.83
CA LEU A 210 7.52 6.43 -5.27
C LEU A 210 6.54 7.28 -6.05
N ASP A 211 5.26 7.11 -5.80
CA ASP A 211 4.17 7.82 -6.48
C ASP A 211 2.86 7.67 -5.67
N LYS A 212 2.09 8.77 -5.59
CA LYS A 212 0.74 8.85 -5.02
C LYS A 212 0.54 8.05 -3.73
N GLN A 213 0.19 6.78 -3.83
CA GLN A 213 -0.12 5.89 -2.69
C GLN A 213 0.90 4.79 -2.48
N PHE A 214 2.00 4.78 -3.28
CA PHE A 214 2.97 3.71 -3.26
C PHE A 214 4.27 4.13 -2.57
N LEU A 215 4.68 3.32 -1.61
CA LEU A 215 5.99 3.37 -0.99
C LEU A 215 6.77 2.12 -1.39
N PHE A 216 8.05 2.26 -1.57
CA PHE A 216 8.97 1.14 -1.63
C PHE A 216 9.61 0.96 -0.25
N ARG A 217 9.72 -0.27 0.22
CA ARG A 217 10.31 -0.63 1.49
C ARG A 217 11.42 -1.66 1.28
N LEU A 218 12.54 -1.44 1.95
CA LEU A 218 13.61 -2.41 2.15
C LEU A 218 13.79 -2.59 3.64
N GLU A 219 13.81 -3.83 4.14
CA GLU A 219 13.99 -4.12 5.55
C GLU A 219 14.90 -5.32 5.77
N TYR A 220 15.65 -5.25 6.88
CA TYR A 220 16.44 -6.32 7.44
C TYR A 220 16.04 -6.53 8.89
N LYS A 221 15.83 -7.78 9.29
CA LYS A 221 15.48 -8.19 10.65
C LYS A 221 16.37 -9.30 11.11
N ASN A 222 16.78 -9.22 12.36
CA ASN A 222 17.46 -10.30 13.08
C ASN A 222 16.53 -10.78 14.19
N TYR A 223 16.31 -12.08 14.24
CA TYR A 223 15.40 -12.71 15.19
C TYR A 223 16.18 -13.43 16.29
N VAL A 224 15.56 -13.55 17.45
CA VAL A 224 15.94 -14.45 18.51
C VAL A 224 14.77 -15.41 18.73
N VAL A 225 15.00 -16.70 18.53
CA VAL A 225 14.00 -17.75 18.72
C VAL A 225 14.14 -18.30 20.13
N PHE A 226 13.08 -18.25 20.91
CA PHE A 226 13.04 -18.80 22.26
C PHE A 226 12.62 -20.28 22.18
N SER A 227 13.59 -21.14 21.88
CA SER A 227 13.38 -22.57 21.85
C SER A 227 13.54 -23.20 23.23
N SER A 228 12.85 -24.32 23.45
CA SER A 228 13.05 -25.13 24.67
C SER A 228 14.36 -25.91 24.68
N ASP A 229 15.07 -25.98 23.57
CA ASP A 229 16.38 -26.60 23.44
C ASP A 229 17.47 -25.57 23.77
N ASP A 230 18.62 -26.06 24.31
CA ASP A 230 19.75 -25.24 24.84
C ASP A 230 20.45 -24.35 23.78
N ASN A 231 19.97 -24.30 22.55
CA ASN A 231 20.58 -23.56 21.45
C ASN A 231 19.59 -22.53 20.90
N ASN A 232 19.81 -21.25 21.20
CA ASN A 232 19.08 -20.16 20.57
C ASN A 232 19.51 -20.08 19.09
N GLU A 233 18.53 -20.07 18.20
CA GLU A 233 18.73 -19.80 16.78
C GLU A 233 18.52 -18.29 16.55
N ASP A 234 19.41 -17.67 15.77
CA ASP A 234 19.39 -16.24 15.44
C ASP A 234 19.11 -16.06 13.93
N PRO A 235 17.90 -16.38 13.45
CA PRO A 235 17.59 -16.28 12.03
C PRO A 235 17.57 -14.84 11.54
N GLU A 236 18.03 -14.68 10.29
CA GLU A 236 18.07 -13.40 9.59
C GLU A 236 17.01 -13.35 8.49
N GLU A 237 16.38 -12.18 8.34
CA GLU A 237 15.42 -11.92 7.29
C GLU A 237 15.74 -10.59 6.60
N TRP A 238 15.74 -10.59 5.27
CA TRP A 238 15.69 -9.35 4.52
C TRP A 238 14.62 -9.42 3.44
N LYS A 239 13.89 -8.32 3.28
CA LYS A 239 12.77 -8.20 2.34
C LYS A 239 12.75 -6.84 1.68
N ALA A 240 12.26 -6.84 0.44
CA ALA A 240 11.93 -5.63 -0.29
C ALA A 240 10.53 -5.74 -0.90
N GLY A 241 9.83 -4.64 -1.01
CA GLY A 241 8.49 -4.68 -1.57
C GLY A 241 7.80 -3.33 -1.61
N PHE A 242 6.50 -3.40 -1.87
CA PHE A 242 5.67 -2.23 -2.03
C PHE A 242 4.63 -2.17 -0.91
N ILE A 243 4.44 -0.96 -0.42
CA ILE A 243 3.43 -0.61 0.57
C ILE A 243 2.45 0.36 -0.09
N VAL A 244 1.17 0.14 0.11
CA VAL A 244 0.10 1.07 -0.27
C VAL A 244 -0.48 1.66 0.99
N PHE A 245 -0.70 2.96 1.03
CA PHE A 245 -1.26 3.63 2.19
C PHE A 245 -2.66 4.20 1.91
N PHE A 246 -3.43 4.32 2.98
CA PHE A 246 -4.81 4.80 2.98
C PHE A 246 -5.02 5.78 4.14
N LYS A 247 -6.02 6.65 3.99
CA LYS A 247 -6.52 7.55 5.05
C LYS A 247 -7.50 6.86 5.97
#